data_7ce3347ecababf64a00a5d82f00e6189
#
_entry.id   7ce3347ecababf64a00a5d82f00e6189
#
_cell.length_a   1.000
_cell.length_b   1.000
_cell.length_c   1.000
_cell.angle_alpha   90.00
_cell.angle_beta   90.00
_cell.angle_gamma   90.00
#
_symmetry.space_group_name_H-M   'P 1'
#
loop_
_entity.id
_entity.type
_entity.pdbx_description
1 polymer ?
#
loop_
_entity_poly.entity_id
_entity_poly.type
_entity_poly.pdbx_seq_one_letter_code
_entity_poly.pdbx_strand_id
1 'polypeptide(L)'
;MKVYPFVCIHERNEVNNMNEKTFNDVVNHMKTSGFVYQGSEIYGGLANTWDFGPLGIELKNNIKNAWWKRFIQESEHNVGLQSAILMNPNVWVASGHVGGFSDPLMDCKECKSRFRADQLIEEASNHTVNCGGMSNEDMENYIAEHEITCPKCGAKNFTNIRQFNLMFKTFQGVLEDAKSTIYLRPETAQGIFVNFKNVQRTMRRKLPFGIGQIGKSFRNEITPGNFIFRTREFEQMELEFFCKPGTDLDWFEYYCKNCVQFLKDLGINEENIRLRAHDPEELAHYSNGTSDIEYHFSEPIGWGELWGIADRTDFXXXX
;
A
#
# COMPACT_ATOMS: atom_id res chain seq x y z
N MET A 1 -5.49 -3.21 -1.34
CA MET A 1 -4.43 -3.74 -2.22
C MET A 1 -3.89 -2.61 -3.08
N LYS A 2 -2.59 -2.34 -3.01
CA LYS A 2 -1.93 -1.49 -4.00
C LYS A 2 -1.73 -2.34 -5.24
N VAL A 3 -2.30 -1.91 -6.36
CA VAL A 3 -2.13 -2.64 -7.62
C VAL A 3 -0.88 -2.11 -8.31
N TYR A 4 0.14 -2.93 -8.32
CA TYR A 4 1.33 -2.66 -9.10
C TYR A 4 1.14 -3.35 -10.45
N PRO A 5 1.25 -2.61 -11.56
CA PRO A 5 1.08 -3.25 -12.86
C PRO A 5 2.18 -4.27 -13.10
N PHE A 6 1.77 -5.49 -13.32
CA PHE A 6 2.68 -6.58 -13.69
C PHE A 6 2.69 -6.72 -15.20
N VAL A 7 3.88 -6.79 -15.74
CA VAL A 7 4.06 -7.22 -17.12
C VAL A 7 4.46 -8.68 -17.09
N CYS A 8 3.49 -9.55 -17.34
CA CYS A 8 3.79 -10.93 -17.65
C CYS A 8 4.05 -11.01 -19.15
N ILE A 9 5.31 -11.04 -19.53
CA ILE A 9 5.66 -11.29 -20.92
C ILE A 9 5.64 -12.80 -21.11
N HIS A 10 4.56 -13.28 -21.75
CA HIS A 10 4.47 -14.70 -22.11
C HIS A 10 5.16 -14.88 -23.45
N GLU A 11 6.43 -15.21 -23.42
CA GLU A 11 7.09 -15.75 -24.61
C GLU A 11 6.98 -17.27 -24.55
N ARG A 12 6.33 -17.84 -25.57
CA ARG A 12 6.25 -19.28 -25.73
C ARG A 12 7.62 -19.84 -26.06
N ASN A 13 8.06 -20.73 -25.23
CA ASN A 13 9.07 -21.76 -25.48
C ASN A 13 10.32 -21.41 -26.27
N GLU A 14 11.37 -21.07 -25.53
CA GLU A 14 12.68 -21.69 -25.81
C GLU A 14 13.43 -21.74 -24.48
N VAL A 15 13.69 -22.97 -24.02
CA VAL A 15 14.53 -23.21 -22.87
C VAL A 15 15.96 -22.94 -23.32
N ASN A 16 16.46 -21.76 -23.11
CA ASN A 16 17.89 -21.48 -23.17
C ASN A 16 18.20 -20.19 -22.41
N ASN A 17 18.93 -20.34 -21.33
CA ASN A 17 19.69 -19.30 -20.62
C ASN A 17 19.17 -17.87 -20.83
N MET A 18 17.94 -17.60 -20.35
CA MET A 18 17.52 -16.22 -20.22
C MET A 18 18.16 -15.68 -18.96
N ASN A 19 19.14 -14.82 -19.13
CA ASN A 19 19.64 -13.98 -18.05
C ASN A 19 18.44 -13.33 -17.36
N GLU A 20 18.37 -13.45 -16.05
CA GLU A 20 17.32 -12.75 -15.28
C GLU A 20 17.31 -11.29 -15.69
N LYS A 21 16.18 -10.85 -16.22
CA LYS A 21 16.03 -9.43 -16.59
C LYS A 21 16.14 -8.59 -15.31
N THR A 22 17.02 -7.63 -15.35
CA THR A 22 17.20 -6.75 -14.20
C THR A 22 15.97 -5.85 -14.03
N PHE A 23 15.82 -5.28 -12.84
CA PHE A 23 14.77 -4.30 -12.57
C PHE A 23 14.83 -3.14 -13.58
N ASN A 24 16.04 -2.67 -13.91
CA ASN A 24 16.22 -1.58 -14.86
C ASN A 24 15.75 -1.97 -16.27
N ASP A 25 15.96 -3.23 -16.68
CA ASP A 25 15.49 -3.72 -17.99
C ASP A 25 13.95 -3.64 -18.06
N VAL A 26 13.27 -4.05 -16.98
CA VAL A 26 11.81 -3.98 -16.90
C VAL A 26 11.33 -2.53 -16.97
N VAL A 27 11.96 -1.64 -16.19
CA VAL A 27 11.61 -0.21 -16.17
C VAL A 27 11.77 0.40 -17.56
N ASN A 28 12.92 0.14 -18.23
CA ASN A 28 13.19 0.66 -19.56
C ASN A 28 12.16 0.15 -20.58
N HIS A 29 11.85 -1.14 -20.51
CA HIS A 29 10.83 -1.73 -21.40
C HIS A 29 9.47 -1.05 -21.18
N MET A 30 9.05 -0.87 -19.93
CA MET A 30 7.75 -0.25 -19.63
C MET A 30 7.67 1.18 -20.16
N LYS A 31 8.77 1.94 -20.04
CA LYS A 31 8.82 3.33 -20.52
C LYS A 31 8.81 3.42 -22.05
N THR A 32 9.61 2.57 -22.71
CA THR A 32 9.76 2.65 -24.17
C THR A 32 8.61 2.01 -24.93
N SER A 33 7.88 1.10 -24.31
CA SER A 33 6.80 0.35 -24.98
C SER A 33 5.40 0.88 -24.68
N GLY A 34 5.27 2.04 -24.05
CA GLY A 34 3.97 2.68 -23.85
C GLY A 34 3.18 2.16 -22.66
N PHE A 35 3.84 1.56 -21.67
CA PHE A 35 3.17 1.13 -20.44
C PHE A 35 3.09 2.26 -19.42
N VAL A 36 4.20 2.96 -19.19
CA VAL A 36 4.26 3.99 -18.13
C VAL A 36 5.14 5.14 -18.60
N TYR A 37 4.70 6.37 -18.36
CA TYR A 37 5.47 7.59 -18.62
C TYR A 37 5.66 8.37 -17.34
N GLN A 38 6.71 9.16 -17.26
CA GLN A 38 6.86 10.10 -16.16
C GLN A 38 5.75 11.15 -16.22
N GLY A 39 5.08 11.40 -15.11
CA GLY A 39 3.98 12.37 -15.07
C GLY A 39 4.48 13.77 -15.40
N SER A 40 3.78 14.45 -16.33
CA SER A 40 4.10 15.82 -16.74
C SER A 40 5.52 15.97 -17.33
N GLU A 41 5.95 14.97 -18.07
CA GLU A 41 7.34 14.88 -18.58
C GLU A 41 7.76 16.13 -19.39
N ILE A 42 6.86 16.69 -20.18
CA ILE A 42 7.18 17.87 -21.03
C ILE A 42 7.55 19.12 -20.21
N TYR A 43 7.18 19.14 -18.93
CA TYR A 43 7.52 20.24 -18.01
C TYR A 43 8.62 19.83 -17.01
N GLY A 44 9.37 18.77 -17.31
CA GLY A 44 10.43 18.27 -16.44
C GLY A 44 9.99 17.24 -15.42
N GLY A 45 8.71 16.86 -15.44
CA GLY A 45 8.16 15.85 -14.56
C GLY A 45 7.85 16.34 -13.16
N LEU A 46 7.07 15.53 -12.44
CA LEU A 46 6.82 15.69 -11.01
C LEU A 46 7.29 14.40 -10.32
N ALA A 47 8.11 14.55 -9.29
CA ALA A 47 8.74 13.39 -8.64
C ALA A 47 7.69 12.36 -8.18
N ASN A 48 7.90 11.12 -8.61
CA ASN A 48 7.12 9.96 -8.18
C ASN A 48 5.63 10.04 -8.52
N THR A 49 5.33 10.71 -9.63
CA THR A 49 4.03 10.63 -10.30
C THR A 49 4.25 10.04 -11.68
N TRP A 50 3.36 9.14 -12.06
CA TRP A 50 3.50 8.37 -13.28
C TRP A 50 2.16 8.31 -14.00
N ASP A 51 2.21 8.43 -15.32
CA ASP A 51 1.06 8.26 -16.18
C ASP A 51 1.09 6.86 -16.77
N PHE A 52 -0.07 6.18 -16.82
CA PHE A 52 -0.17 4.89 -17.49
C PHE A 52 -0.50 5.14 -18.95
N GLY A 53 0.40 4.66 -19.83
CA GLY A 53 0.24 4.82 -21.27
C GLY A 53 -0.79 3.86 -21.85
N PRO A 54 -0.92 3.84 -23.20
CA PRO A 54 -1.96 3.03 -23.84
C PRO A 54 -1.93 1.54 -23.49
N LEU A 55 -0.73 0.93 -23.40
CA LEU A 55 -0.63 -0.47 -22.99
C LEU A 55 -0.80 -0.64 -21.49
N GLY A 56 -0.28 0.31 -20.72
CA GLY A 56 -0.38 0.27 -19.26
C GLY A 56 -1.81 0.33 -18.76
N ILE A 57 -2.62 1.23 -19.33
CA ILE A 57 -4.02 1.34 -18.90
C ILE A 57 -4.84 0.11 -19.29
N GLU A 58 -4.54 -0.51 -20.44
CA GLU A 58 -5.24 -1.74 -20.82
C GLU A 58 -4.89 -2.89 -19.87
N LEU A 59 -3.62 -3.06 -19.56
CA LEU A 59 -3.19 -4.07 -18.58
C LEU A 59 -3.83 -3.84 -17.21
N LYS A 60 -3.81 -2.58 -16.75
CA LYS A 60 -4.40 -2.19 -15.46
C LYS A 60 -5.89 -2.48 -15.42
N ASN A 61 -6.61 -2.11 -16.47
CA ASN A 61 -8.06 -2.36 -16.56
C ASN A 61 -8.36 -3.86 -16.61
N ASN A 62 -7.55 -4.65 -17.31
CA ASN A 62 -7.72 -6.11 -17.35
C ASN A 62 -7.60 -6.72 -15.94
N ILE A 63 -6.62 -6.27 -15.18
CA ILE A 63 -6.43 -6.76 -13.80
C ILE A 63 -7.61 -6.33 -12.92
N LYS A 64 -8.03 -5.06 -13.01
CA LYS A 64 -9.16 -4.53 -12.23
C LYS A 64 -10.45 -5.28 -12.56
N ASN A 65 -10.69 -5.53 -13.84
CA ASN A 65 -11.89 -6.25 -14.30
C ASN A 65 -11.88 -7.69 -13.81
N ALA A 66 -10.73 -8.37 -13.87
CA ALA A 66 -10.58 -9.73 -13.37
C ALA A 66 -10.87 -9.81 -11.87
N TRP A 67 -10.32 -8.86 -11.11
CA TRP A 67 -10.53 -8.78 -9.66
C TRP A 67 -12.02 -8.53 -9.35
N TRP A 68 -12.63 -7.55 -10.02
CA TRP A 68 -14.05 -7.20 -9.83
C TRP A 68 -14.95 -8.39 -10.15
N LYS A 69 -14.66 -9.07 -11.25
CA LYS A 69 -15.41 -10.26 -11.64
C LYS A 69 -15.33 -11.34 -10.56
N ARG A 70 -14.11 -11.68 -10.15
CA ARG A 70 -13.88 -12.78 -9.20
C ARG A 70 -14.45 -12.48 -7.81
N PHE A 71 -14.12 -11.32 -7.27
CA PHE A 71 -14.40 -11.02 -5.86
C PHE A 71 -15.75 -10.35 -5.64
N ILE A 72 -16.33 -9.73 -6.66
CA ILE A 72 -17.61 -9.03 -6.53
C ILE A 72 -18.72 -9.76 -7.32
N GLN A 73 -18.55 -9.89 -8.63
CA GLN A 73 -19.64 -10.36 -9.50
C GLN A 73 -19.93 -11.86 -9.32
N GLU A 74 -18.90 -12.66 -9.17
CA GLU A 74 -19.04 -14.11 -9.02
C GLU A 74 -19.27 -14.55 -7.56
N SER A 75 -19.16 -13.63 -6.61
CA SER A 75 -19.37 -13.94 -5.19
C SER A 75 -20.86 -13.79 -4.84
N GLU A 76 -21.41 -14.81 -4.16
CA GLU A 76 -22.78 -14.71 -3.64
C GLU A 76 -22.86 -13.80 -2.40
N HIS A 77 -21.73 -13.48 -1.79
CA HIS A 77 -21.70 -12.69 -0.56
C HIS A 77 -21.40 -11.20 -0.80
N ASN A 78 -20.62 -10.87 -1.82
CA ASN A 78 -20.01 -9.55 -1.93
C ASN A 78 -20.81 -8.61 -2.85
N VAL A 79 -20.73 -7.33 -2.56
CA VAL A 79 -21.30 -6.25 -3.38
C VAL A 79 -20.26 -5.16 -3.58
N GLY A 80 -20.47 -4.33 -4.59
CA GLY A 80 -19.55 -3.26 -4.92
C GLY A 80 -19.97 -1.91 -4.37
N LEU A 81 -19.00 -1.03 -4.22
CA LEU A 81 -19.18 0.35 -3.75
C LEU A 81 -18.16 1.23 -4.46
N GLN A 82 -18.52 2.48 -4.65
CA GLN A 82 -17.53 3.52 -4.97
C GLN A 82 -17.81 4.72 -4.05
N SER A 83 -16.99 4.88 -3.04
CA SER A 83 -17.10 6.03 -2.14
C SER A 83 -16.30 7.22 -2.69
N ALA A 84 -16.67 8.42 -2.25
CA ALA A 84 -15.97 9.64 -2.66
C ALA A 84 -14.55 9.67 -2.08
N ILE A 85 -13.64 10.29 -2.83
CA ILE A 85 -12.28 10.56 -2.35
C ILE A 85 -12.33 11.61 -1.22
N LEU A 86 -13.13 12.66 -1.40
CA LEU A 86 -13.29 13.73 -0.43
C LEU A 86 -14.37 13.33 0.57
N MET A 87 -14.00 13.25 1.83
CA MET A 87 -14.87 12.75 2.90
C MET A 87 -14.86 13.76 4.05
N ASN A 88 -15.87 13.68 4.90
CA ASN A 88 -15.92 14.49 6.11
C ASN A 88 -14.62 14.27 6.91
N PRO A 89 -13.90 15.33 7.28
CA PRO A 89 -12.63 15.17 8.02
C PRO A 89 -12.73 14.35 9.29
N ASN A 90 -13.90 14.28 9.92
CA ASN A 90 -14.08 13.49 11.14
C ASN A 90 -13.88 11.99 10.90
N VAL A 91 -14.03 11.53 9.67
CA VAL A 91 -13.69 10.13 9.32
C VAL A 91 -12.22 9.85 9.66
N TRP A 92 -11.35 10.79 9.33
CA TRP A 92 -9.90 10.62 9.53
C TRP A 92 -9.48 10.89 10.98
N VAL A 93 -10.26 11.66 11.71
CA VAL A 93 -10.08 11.79 13.17
C VAL A 93 -10.46 10.47 13.84
N ALA A 94 -11.64 9.95 13.51
CA ALA A 94 -12.14 8.70 14.11
C ALA A 94 -11.25 7.50 13.81
N SER A 95 -10.71 7.42 12.59
CA SER A 95 -9.82 6.32 12.19
C SER A 95 -8.38 6.47 12.69
N GLY A 96 -8.06 7.62 13.32
CA GLY A 96 -6.73 7.87 13.87
C GLY A 96 -5.71 8.41 12.86
N HIS A 97 -6.09 8.58 11.59
CA HIS A 97 -5.14 9.03 10.56
C HIS A 97 -4.64 10.44 10.80
N VAL A 98 -5.49 11.35 11.31
CA VAL A 98 -5.07 12.73 11.57
C VAL A 98 -3.96 12.78 12.62
N GLY A 99 -4.07 11.95 13.66
CA GLY A 99 -3.11 11.96 14.77
C GLY A 99 -1.93 11.02 14.64
N GLY A 100 -2.08 9.90 13.89
CA GLY A 100 -1.09 8.82 13.93
C GLY A 100 -0.56 8.32 12.60
N PHE A 101 -1.09 8.79 11.48
CA PHE A 101 -0.63 8.32 10.17
C PHE A 101 0.57 9.16 9.73
N SER A 102 1.73 8.88 10.33
CA SER A 102 2.93 9.72 10.15
C SER A 102 4.20 8.89 10.10
N ASP A 103 5.21 9.44 9.43
CA ASP A 103 6.56 8.89 9.38
C ASP A 103 7.49 9.70 10.27
N PRO A 104 8.44 9.04 10.97
CA PRO A 104 9.46 9.74 11.76
C PRO A 104 10.57 10.26 10.84
N LEU A 105 10.66 11.58 10.69
CA LEU A 105 11.61 12.24 9.79
C LEU A 105 12.77 12.86 10.51
N MET A 106 13.96 12.76 9.91
CA MET A 106 15.16 13.49 10.34
C MET A 106 15.96 13.94 9.12
N ASP A 107 16.70 15.01 9.28
CA ASP A 107 17.58 15.54 8.23
C ASP A 107 19.03 15.41 8.67
N CYS A 108 19.92 15.08 7.72
CA CYS A 108 21.35 15.20 7.93
C CYS A 108 21.70 16.69 7.97
N LYS A 109 22.33 17.17 9.04
CA LYS A 109 22.67 18.59 9.18
C LYS A 109 23.76 19.02 8.20
N GLU A 110 24.57 18.07 7.69
CA GLU A 110 25.66 18.37 6.77
C GLU A 110 25.21 18.47 5.32
N CYS A 111 24.64 17.40 4.77
CA CYS A 111 24.24 17.38 3.36
C CYS A 111 22.78 17.72 3.11
N LYS A 112 22.00 17.98 4.17
CA LYS A 112 20.58 18.38 4.12
C LYS A 112 19.66 17.31 3.53
N SER A 113 20.14 16.09 3.38
CA SER A 113 19.30 14.98 2.91
C SER A 113 18.34 14.54 4.01
N ARG A 114 17.15 14.17 3.59
CA ARG A 114 16.06 13.76 4.48
C ARG A 114 15.91 12.26 4.48
N PHE A 115 15.66 11.69 5.66
CA PHE A 115 15.51 10.26 5.85
C PHE A 115 14.35 9.95 6.80
N ARG A 116 13.77 8.77 6.64
CA ARG A 116 12.93 8.17 7.67
C ARG A 116 13.85 7.50 8.68
N ALA A 117 13.68 7.86 9.94
CA ALA A 117 14.55 7.36 11.01
C ALA A 117 14.39 5.83 11.19
N ASP A 118 13.14 5.34 11.10
CA ASP A 118 12.86 3.91 11.22
C ASP A 118 13.57 3.11 10.11
N GLN A 119 13.46 3.57 8.86
CA GLN A 119 14.14 2.90 7.74
C GLN A 119 15.66 2.93 7.89
N LEU A 120 16.18 4.05 8.34
CA LEU A 120 17.64 4.19 8.55
C LEU A 120 18.15 3.17 9.57
N ILE A 121 17.41 2.96 10.65
CA ILE A 121 17.75 1.96 11.69
C ILE A 121 17.62 0.55 11.12
N GLU A 122 16.53 0.26 10.43
CA GLU A 122 16.30 -1.08 9.87
C GLU A 122 17.37 -1.46 8.86
N GLU A 123 17.74 -0.55 7.98
CA GLU A 123 18.81 -0.80 7.00
C GLU A 123 20.16 -0.99 7.69
N ALA A 124 20.49 -0.12 8.65
CA ALA A 124 21.76 -0.19 9.38
C ALA A 124 21.89 -1.47 10.20
N SER A 125 20.78 -2.02 10.67
CA SER A 125 20.74 -3.26 11.44
C SER A 125 20.59 -4.51 10.56
N ASN A 126 20.62 -4.37 9.24
CA ASN A 126 20.30 -5.45 8.28
C ASN A 126 18.95 -6.08 8.57
N HIS A 127 17.96 -5.23 8.91
CA HIS A 127 16.57 -5.61 9.19
C HIS A 127 16.41 -6.56 10.40
N THR A 128 17.37 -6.54 11.33
CA THR A 128 17.24 -7.30 12.58
C THR A 128 16.50 -6.53 13.67
N VAL A 129 16.35 -5.21 13.52
CA VAL A 129 15.63 -4.36 14.46
C VAL A 129 14.34 -3.87 13.81
N ASN A 130 13.23 -4.10 14.50
CA ASN A 130 11.92 -3.60 14.09
C ASN A 130 11.63 -2.35 14.90
N CYS A 131 11.42 -1.23 14.22
CA CYS A 131 11.18 0.06 14.89
C CYS A 131 9.71 0.28 15.24
N GLY A 132 8.83 -0.67 14.93
CA GLY A 132 7.42 -0.56 15.29
C GLY A 132 7.25 -0.44 16.81
N GLY A 133 6.67 0.66 17.25
CA GLY A 133 6.48 0.92 18.68
C GLY A 133 7.61 1.69 19.37
N MET A 134 8.72 1.96 18.70
CA MET A 134 9.77 2.82 19.25
C MET A 134 9.31 4.28 19.24
N SER A 135 9.59 4.99 20.34
CA SER A 135 9.36 6.43 20.39
C SER A 135 10.42 7.17 19.55
N ASN A 136 10.18 8.44 19.27
CA ASN A 136 11.20 9.27 18.59
C ASN A 136 12.50 9.28 19.38
N GLU A 137 12.40 9.39 20.71
CA GLU A 137 13.58 9.40 21.60
C GLU A 137 14.34 8.06 21.52
N ASP A 138 13.62 6.93 21.51
CA ASP A 138 14.24 5.60 21.37
C ASP A 138 15.02 5.49 20.07
N MET A 139 14.44 5.96 18.97
CA MET A 139 15.09 5.93 17.66
C MET A 139 16.32 6.86 17.63
N GLU A 140 16.20 8.08 18.18
CA GLU A 140 17.34 9.01 18.26
C GLU A 140 18.49 8.39 19.07
N ASN A 141 18.17 7.77 20.21
CA ASN A 141 19.15 7.11 21.06
C ASN A 141 19.81 5.93 20.33
N TYR A 142 19.02 5.11 19.64
CA TYR A 142 19.55 3.98 18.88
C TYR A 142 20.54 4.45 17.81
N ILE A 143 20.17 5.50 17.05
CA ILE A 143 21.03 6.06 16.00
C ILE A 143 22.36 6.55 16.59
N ALA A 144 22.30 7.22 17.74
CA ALA A 144 23.49 7.74 18.40
C ALA A 144 24.38 6.61 18.96
N GLU A 145 23.77 5.64 19.66
CA GLU A 145 24.49 4.53 20.31
C GLU A 145 25.18 3.61 19.30
N HIS A 146 24.55 3.39 18.16
CA HIS A 146 25.10 2.51 17.12
C HIS A 146 25.89 3.28 16.06
N GLU A 147 26.13 4.57 16.30
CA GLU A 147 26.93 5.43 15.44
C GLU A 147 26.48 5.38 13.95
N ILE A 148 25.17 5.33 13.72
CA ILE A 148 24.61 5.24 12.37
C ILE A 148 24.95 6.52 11.61
N THR A 149 25.46 6.37 10.40
CA THR A 149 25.91 7.48 9.56
C THR A 149 24.90 7.79 8.45
N CYS A 150 24.96 9.00 7.95
CA CYS A 150 24.21 9.42 6.79
C CYS A 150 24.62 8.58 5.56
N PRO A 151 23.71 7.86 4.92
CA PRO A 151 24.07 7.04 3.74
C PRO A 151 24.62 7.87 2.58
N LYS A 152 24.36 9.17 2.57
CA LYS A 152 24.76 10.04 1.46
C LYS A 152 26.12 10.70 1.64
N CYS A 153 26.45 11.11 2.85
CA CYS A 153 27.72 11.85 3.09
C CYS A 153 28.57 11.29 4.24
N GLY A 154 28.09 10.25 4.94
CA GLY A 154 28.84 9.61 6.01
C GLY A 154 28.83 10.35 7.35
N ALA A 155 28.21 11.51 7.45
CA ALA A 155 28.18 12.29 8.69
C ALA A 155 27.27 11.64 9.74
N LYS A 156 27.57 11.90 11.02
CA LYS A 156 26.76 11.39 12.15
C LYS A 156 25.89 12.48 12.77
N ASN A 157 25.66 13.57 12.08
CA ASN A 157 25.03 14.78 12.61
C ASN A 157 23.62 14.94 12.05
N PHE A 158 22.62 14.50 12.81
CA PHE A 158 21.22 14.53 12.38
C PHE A 158 20.40 15.52 13.22
N THR A 159 19.29 15.99 12.66
CA THR A 159 18.28 16.75 13.41
C THR A 159 17.49 15.79 14.33
N ASN A 160 16.77 16.35 15.28
CA ASN A 160 15.78 15.57 16.04
C ASN A 160 14.69 15.06 15.09
N ILE A 161 14.07 13.96 15.48
CA ILE A 161 12.99 13.34 14.72
C ILE A 161 11.70 14.16 14.89
N ARG A 162 11.01 14.41 13.78
CA ARG A 162 9.69 15.02 13.78
C ARG A 162 8.70 14.12 13.03
N GLN A 163 7.48 14.04 13.51
CA GLN A 163 6.45 13.24 12.85
C GLN A 163 5.86 14.01 11.68
N PHE A 164 5.80 13.36 10.52
CA PHE A 164 5.27 13.95 9.30
C PHE A 164 4.03 13.17 8.88
N ASN A 165 2.86 13.81 8.95
CA ASN A 165 1.60 13.17 8.56
C ASN A 165 1.55 12.97 7.04
N LEU A 166 1.22 11.76 6.61
CA LEU A 166 1.24 11.36 5.20
C LEU A 166 -0.01 11.75 4.42
N MET A 167 -1.02 12.33 5.06
CA MET A 167 -2.21 12.73 4.33
C MET A 167 -1.99 14.07 3.62
N PHE A 168 -2.36 14.10 2.33
CA PHE A 168 -2.44 15.37 1.62
C PHE A 168 -3.62 16.18 2.16
N LYS A 169 -3.38 17.45 2.47
CA LYS A 169 -4.41 18.40 2.88
C LYS A 169 -4.82 19.27 1.70
N THR A 170 -6.08 19.66 1.68
CA THR A 170 -6.59 20.67 0.76
C THR A 170 -7.72 21.41 1.46
N PHE A 171 -8.43 22.26 0.74
CA PHE A 171 -9.48 23.11 1.32
C PHE A 171 -10.74 23.02 0.48
N GLN A 172 -11.88 23.04 1.16
CA GLN A 172 -13.18 23.09 0.50
C GLN A 172 -13.75 24.51 0.64
N GLY A 173 -14.14 25.10 -0.48
CA GLY A 173 -14.66 26.46 -0.49
C GLY A 173 -13.57 27.50 -0.75
N VAL A 174 -13.88 28.76 -0.47
CA VAL A 174 -13.03 29.88 -0.87
C VAL A 174 -11.97 30.28 0.16
N LEU A 175 -12.11 29.81 1.39
CA LEU A 175 -11.18 30.16 2.48
C LEU A 175 -10.22 29.00 2.76
N GLU A 176 -8.96 29.34 2.98
CA GLU A 176 -7.94 28.38 3.37
C GLU A 176 -7.69 28.47 4.87
N ASP A 177 -8.60 27.88 5.65
CA ASP A 177 -8.53 27.92 7.11
C ASP A 177 -8.76 26.50 7.69
N ALA A 178 -8.66 26.40 9.01
CA ALA A 178 -8.79 25.12 9.70
C ALA A 178 -10.19 24.50 9.52
N LYS A 179 -11.21 25.34 9.41
CA LYS A 179 -12.59 24.86 9.27
C LYS A 179 -12.89 24.31 7.88
N SER A 180 -12.16 24.78 6.87
CA SER A 180 -12.34 24.35 5.49
C SER A 180 -11.39 23.25 5.09
N THR A 181 -10.50 22.80 5.98
CA THR A 181 -9.50 21.74 5.70
C THR A 181 -10.18 20.41 5.44
N ILE A 182 -9.82 19.79 4.32
CA ILE A 182 -10.19 18.40 3.99
C ILE A 182 -8.95 17.66 3.54
N TYR A 183 -9.06 16.36 3.40
CA TYR A 183 -7.92 15.50 3.09
C TYR A 183 -8.22 14.66 1.85
N LEU A 184 -7.17 14.36 1.08
CA LEU A 184 -7.24 13.31 0.06
C LEU A 184 -7.08 11.98 0.79
N ARG A 185 -8.01 11.05 0.57
CA ARG A 185 -8.04 9.79 1.33
C ARG A 185 -6.72 9.02 1.14
N PRO A 186 -6.11 8.51 2.24
CA PRO A 186 -4.88 7.71 2.15
C PRO A 186 -5.14 6.24 1.88
N GLU A 187 -6.41 5.79 2.01
CA GLU A 187 -6.82 4.42 1.71
C GLU A 187 -8.34 4.37 1.48
N THR A 188 -8.80 3.26 0.93
CA THR A 188 -10.20 3.10 0.55
C THR A 188 -11.07 2.44 1.62
N ALA A 189 -10.46 1.92 2.69
CA ALA A 189 -11.18 1.15 3.72
C ALA A 189 -12.30 1.95 4.40
N GLN A 190 -12.02 3.20 4.79
CA GLN A 190 -12.97 3.98 5.57
C GLN A 190 -14.24 4.30 4.79
N GLY A 191 -14.11 4.45 3.46
CA GLY A 191 -15.29 4.64 2.62
C GLY A 191 -16.24 3.44 2.67
N ILE A 192 -15.68 2.25 2.85
CA ILE A 192 -16.47 1.03 3.01
C ILE A 192 -17.15 1.05 4.39
N PHE A 193 -16.38 1.32 5.45
CA PHE A 193 -16.91 1.29 6.82
C PHE A 193 -18.03 2.31 7.04
N VAL A 194 -17.87 3.54 6.56
CA VAL A 194 -18.90 4.57 6.77
C VAL A 194 -20.18 4.25 5.97
N ASN A 195 -20.08 3.42 4.96
CA ASN A 195 -21.24 3.02 4.16
C ASN A 195 -21.79 1.64 4.52
N PHE A 196 -21.25 0.98 5.54
CA PHE A 196 -21.65 -0.37 5.92
C PHE A 196 -23.18 -0.48 6.10
N LYS A 197 -23.75 0.40 6.95
CA LYS A 197 -25.20 0.36 7.24
C LYS A 197 -26.04 0.70 5.99
N ASN A 198 -25.57 1.64 5.16
CA ASN A 198 -26.25 1.98 3.92
C ASN A 198 -26.36 0.75 2.99
N VAL A 199 -25.24 0.07 2.79
CA VAL A 199 -25.17 -1.13 1.94
C VAL A 199 -26.02 -2.25 2.53
N GLN A 200 -25.85 -2.52 3.84
CA GLN A 200 -26.59 -3.57 4.52
C GLN A 200 -28.11 -3.39 4.33
N ARG A 201 -28.58 -2.17 4.56
CA ARG A 201 -30.01 -1.84 4.47
C ARG A 201 -30.54 -1.93 3.03
N THR A 202 -29.85 -1.28 2.11
CA THR A 202 -30.34 -1.17 0.72
C THR A 202 -30.24 -2.49 -0.04
N MET A 203 -29.21 -3.28 0.25
CA MET A 203 -29.01 -4.59 -0.40
C MET A 203 -29.59 -5.74 0.45
N ARG A 204 -30.20 -5.43 1.60
CA ARG A 204 -30.83 -6.41 2.51
C ARG A 204 -29.87 -7.52 2.89
N ARG A 205 -28.60 -7.17 3.15
CA ARG A 205 -27.57 -8.17 3.45
C ARG A 205 -27.60 -8.62 4.91
N LYS A 206 -27.28 -9.90 5.09
CA LYS A 206 -27.05 -10.51 6.40
C LYS A 206 -25.61 -11.05 6.39
N LEU A 207 -25.01 -11.14 7.57
CA LEU A 207 -23.66 -11.72 7.68
C LEU A 207 -23.66 -13.19 7.26
N PRO A 208 -22.67 -13.66 6.51
CA PRO A 208 -21.52 -12.90 6.06
C PRO A 208 -21.79 -12.14 4.76
N PHE A 209 -21.15 -10.96 4.60
CA PHE A 209 -21.14 -10.27 3.30
C PHE A 209 -19.93 -9.35 3.23
N GLY A 210 -19.49 -9.08 2.01
CA GLY A 210 -18.38 -8.19 1.76
C GLY A 210 -18.77 -6.97 0.94
N ILE A 211 -17.99 -5.91 1.08
CA ILE A 211 -18.11 -4.69 0.27
C ILE A 211 -16.73 -4.43 -0.34
N GLY A 212 -16.68 -4.38 -1.67
CA GLY A 212 -15.44 -4.11 -2.38
C GLY A 212 -15.49 -2.82 -3.16
N GLN A 213 -14.35 -2.18 -3.30
CA GLN A 213 -14.23 -1.01 -4.18
C GLN A 213 -12.84 -0.93 -4.80
N ILE A 214 -12.79 -0.24 -5.92
CA ILE A 214 -11.54 0.10 -6.61
C ILE A 214 -11.51 1.63 -6.68
N GLY A 215 -10.41 2.23 -6.24
CA GLY A 215 -10.33 3.68 -6.28
C GLY A 215 -8.95 4.23 -5.96
N LYS A 216 -8.78 5.51 -6.26
CA LYS A 216 -7.56 6.26 -6.00
C LYS A 216 -7.37 6.52 -4.52
N SER A 217 -6.11 6.47 -4.10
CA SER A 217 -5.66 6.87 -2.76
C SER A 217 -4.37 7.67 -2.89
N PHE A 218 -4.05 8.44 -1.84
CA PHE A 218 -2.97 9.42 -1.89
C PHE A 218 -2.18 9.38 -0.59
N ARG A 219 -0.88 9.24 -0.69
CA ARG A 219 0.01 9.31 0.47
C ARG A 219 1.20 10.19 0.14
N ASN A 220 1.44 11.22 0.90
CA ASN A 220 2.53 12.17 0.67
C ASN A 220 3.86 11.53 1.11
N GLU A 221 4.22 10.45 0.43
CA GLU A 221 5.41 9.63 0.73
C GLU A 221 6.68 10.48 0.68
N ILE A 222 7.51 10.32 1.68
CA ILE A 222 8.73 11.10 1.83
C ILE A 222 9.87 10.46 1.05
N THR A 223 9.93 9.13 1.08
CA THR A 223 10.90 8.34 0.33
C THR A 223 10.19 7.47 -0.68
N PRO A 224 9.55 8.09 -1.67
CA PRO A 224 8.98 7.27 -2.76
C PRO A 224 10.13 6.67 -3.57
N GLY A 225 9.86 5.59 -4.27
CA GLY A 225 10.94 4.99 -5.02
C GLY A 225 10.55 3.73 -5.76
N ASN A 226 11.56 3.18 -6.39
CA ASN A 226 11.42 1.93 -7.15
C ASN A 226 10.34 2.05 -8.23
N PHE A 227 10.46 3.11 -9.06
CA PHE A 227 9.57 3.32 -10.20
C PHE A 227 8.12 3.48 -9.71
N ILE A 228 7.20 2.63 -10.18
CA ILE A 228 5.79 2.70 -9.79
C ILE A 228 5.47 1.90 -8.52
N PHE A 229 6.48 1.31 -7.88
CA PHE A 229 6.27 0.48 -6.69
C PHE A 229 5.76 1.30 -5.50
N ARG A 230 6.30 2.51 -5.30
CA ARG A 230 5.87 3.42 -4.21
C ARG A 230 5.69 4.83 -4.77
N THR A 231 4.44 5.23 -4.92
CA THR A 231 4.05 6.51 -5.53
C THR A 231 3.14 7.28 -4.58
N ARG A 232 3.00 8.58 -4.83
CA ARG A 232 2.15 9.44 -4.02
C ARG A 232 0.66 9.33 -4.38
N GLU A 233 0.36 8.92 -5.60
CA GLU A 233 -1.00 8.70 -6.11
C GLU A 233 -1.06 7.29 -6.66
N PHE A 234 -2.00 6.47 -6.17
CA PHE A 234 -2.08 5.05 -6.56
C PHE A 234 -3.54 4.60 -6.53
N GLU A 235 -3.80 3.41 -7.02
CA GLU A 235 -5.12 2.78 -6.91
C GLU A 235 -5.05 1.58 -5.98
N GLN A 236 -6.15 1.36 -5.25
CA GLN A 236 -6.35 0.18 -4.43
C GLN A 236 -7.57 -0.58 -4.93
N MET A 237 -7.48 -1.90 -4.87
CA MET A 237 -8.62 -2.81 -4.96
C MET A 237 -8.78 -3.41 -3.58
N GLU A 238 -9.88 -3.11 -2.91
CA GLU A 238 -10.05 -3.46 -1.50
C GLU A 238 -11.40 -4.11 -1.26
N LEU A 239 -11.40 -5.19 -0.47
CA LEU A 239 -12.60 -5.90 -0.06
C LEU A 239 -12.58 -5.99 1.46
N GLU A 240 -13.62 -5.45 2.10
CA GLU A 240 -13.84 -5.62 3.53
C GLU A 240 -14.96 -6.65 3.68
N PHE A 241 -14.65 -7.77 4.32
CA PHE A 241 -15.59 -8.89 4.48
C PHE A 241 -16.02 -8.99 5.94
N PHE A 242 -17.31 -8.98 6.16
CA PHE A 242 -17.92 -8.95 7.50
C PHE A 242 -18.55 -10.29 7.79
N CYS A 243 -18.15 -10.94 8.87
CA CYS A 243 -18.61 -12.27 9.22
C CYS A 243 -19.07 -12.34 10.68
N LYS A 244 -19.65 -13.47 11.05
CA LYS A 244 -20.08 -13.67 12.44
C LYS A 244 -18.87 -13.95 13.33
N PRO A 245 -18.85 -13.44 14.55
CA PRO A 245 -17.77 -13.78 15.49
C PRO A 245 -17.60 -15.31 15.60
N GLY A 246 -16.35 -15.74 15.61
CA GLY A 246 -16.00 -17.15 15.68
C GLY A 246 -15.93 -17.86 14.34
N THR A 247 -16.20 -17.16 13.22
CA THR A 247 -16.01 -17.72 11.88
C THR A 247 -14.92 -16.99 11.11
N ASP A 248 -14.27 -16.06 11.76
CA ASP A 248 -13.28 -15.14 11.19
C ASP A 248 -12.07 -15.87 10.62
N LEU A 249 -11.49 -16.81 11.39
CA LEU A 249 -10.29 -17.53 10.94
C LEU A 249 -10.56 -18.44 9.75
N ASP A 250 -11.76 -19.05 9.67
CA ASP A 250 -12.15 -19.86 8.50
C ASP A 250 -12.24 -18.97 7.25
N TRP A 251 -12.83 -17.78 7.38
CA TRP A 251 -12.91 -16.83 6.26
C TRP A 251 -11.56 -16.25 5.89
N PHE A 252 -10.72 -15.99 6.89
CA PHE A 252 -9.34 -15.54 6.66
C PHE A 252 -8.57 -16.56 5.81
N GLU A 253 -8.62 -17.83 6.19
CA GLU A 253 -7.99 -18.91 5.43
C GLU A 253 -8.55 -19.02 4.01
N TYR A 254 -9.87 -18.92 3.88
CA TYR A 254 -10.55 -18.95 2.58
C TYR A 254 -10.02 -17.84 1.67
N TYR A 255 -9.93 -16.60 2.18
CA TYR A 255 -9.47 -15.48 1.38
C TYR A 255 -7.98 -15.57 1.07
N CYS A 256 -7.15 -16.06 1.98
CA CYS A 256 -5.73 -16.30 1.68
C CYS A 256 -5.58 -17.24 0.48
N LYS A 257 -6.29 -18.35 0.49
CA LYS A 257 -6.26 -19.33 -0.62
C LYS A 257 -6.81 -18.73 -1.91
N ASN A 258 -7.93 -18.03 -1.84
CA ASN A 258 -8.59 -17.45 -3.00
C ASN A 258 -7.72 -16.35 -3.65
N CYS A 259 -7.05 -15.54 -2.84
CA CYS A 259 -6.17 -14.47 -3.35
C CYS A 259 -4.93 -15.06 -4.04
N VAL A 260 -4.32 -16.10 -3.46
CA VAL A 260 -3.19 -16.78 -4.12
C VAL A 260 -3.65 -17.40 -5.43
N GLN A 261 -4.81 -18.07 -5.44
CA GLN A 261 -5.33 -18.69 -6.66
C GLN A 261 -5.62 -17.64 -7.74
N PHE A 262 -6.14 -16.46 -7.35
CA PHE A 262 -6.39 -15.37 -8.28
C PHE A 262 -5.11 -14.94 -8.99
N LEU A 263 -4.01 -14.80 -8.26
CA LEU A 263 -2.73 -14.42 -8.86
C LEU A 263 -2.23 -15.50 -9.83
N LYS A 264 -2.39 -16.77 -9.46
CA LYS A 264 -2.02 -17.88 -10.36
C LYS A 264 -2.89 -17.87 -11.62
N ASP A 265 -4.18 -17.57 -11.49
CA ASP A 265 -5.10 -17.50 -12.63
C ASP A 265 -4.76 -16.32 -13.56
N LEU A 266 -4.16 -15.25 -13.03
CA LEU A 266 -3.63 -14.15 -13.85
C LEU A 266 -2.36 -14.53 -14.60
N GLY A 267 -1.78 -15.70 -14.32
CA GLY A 267 -0.58 -16.17 -14.99
C GLY A 267 0.72 -15.92 -14.23
N ILE A 268 0.63 -15.49 -12.97
CA ILE A 268 1.83 -15.32 -12.16
C ILE A 268 2.34 -16.70 -11.73
N ASN A 269 3.64 -16.93 -11.91
CA ASN A 269 4.29 -18.20 -11.59
C ASN A 269 4.26 -18.44 -10.08
N GLU A 270 3.76 -19.62 -9.69
CA GLU A 270 3.61 -20.00 -8.28
C GLU A 270 4.94 -19.93 -7.51
N GLU A 271 6.05 -20.28 -8.16
CA GLU A 271 7.38 -20.25 -7.53
C GLU A 271 7.85 -18.84 -7.18
N ASN A 272 7.21 -17.81 -7.76
CA ASN A 272 7.52 -16.40 -7.48
C ASN A 272 6.54 -15.79 -6.47
N ILE A 273 5.66 -16.59 -5.88
CA ILE A 273 4.67 -16.14 -4.90
C ILE A 273 4.90 -16.88 -3.59
N ARG A 274 4.76 -16.21 -2.47
CA ARG A 274 4.70 -16.88 -1.16
C ARG A 274 3.69 -16.18 -0.27
N LEU A 275 3.05 -16.95 0.61
CA LEU A 275 2.16 -16.42 1.64
C LEU A 275 2.98 -16.36 2.93
N ARG A 276 3.22 -15.15 3.44
CA ARG A 276 3.99 -14.92 4.67
C ARG A 276 3.04 -14.50 5.78
N ALA A 277 2.82 -15.38 6.74
CA ALA A 277 2.07 -15.03 7.94
C ALA A 277 2.92 -14.13 8.83
N HIS A 278 2.28 -13.10 9.38
CA HIS A 278 2.95 -12.21 10.34
C HIS A 278 3.17 -12.94 11.67
N ASP A 279 4.32 -12.73 12.27
CA ASP A 279 4.59 -13.23 13.61
C ASP A 279 3.74 -12.48 14.64
N PRO A 280 3.45 -13.08 15.80
CA PRO A 280 2.59 -12.42 16.80
C PRO A 280 3.04 -11.01 17.19
N GLU A 281 4.34 -10.75 17.19
CA GLU A 281 4.87 -9.43 17.52
C GLU A 281 4.65 -8.39 16.42
N GLU A 282 4.41 -8.84 15.20
CA GLU A 282 4.13 -7.94 14.06
C GLU A 282 2.65 -7.56 13.98
N LEU A 283 1.76 -8.34 14.62
CA LEU A 283 0.33 -8.11 14.50
C LEU A 283 -0.10 -6.83 15.20
N ALA A 284 -0.99 -6.08 14.57
CA ALA A 284 -1.68 -4.99 15.24
C ALA A 284 -2.47 -5.54 16.44
N HIS A 285 -2.61 -4.74 17.48
CA HIS A 285 -3.26 -5.16 18.73
C HIS A 285 -4.71 -5.65 18.54
N TYR A 286 -5.32 -5.32 17.41
CA TYR A 286 -6.69 -5.70 17.09
C TYR A 286 -6.77 -6.84 16.06
N SER A 287 -5.65 -7.43 15.67
CA SER A 287 -5.64 -8.44 14.61
C SER A 287 -5.48 -9.85 15.19
N ASN A 288 -6.29 -10.79 14.72
CA ASN A 288 -6.13 -12.22 15.01
C ASN A 288 -5.21 -12.92 14.03
N GLY A 289 -4.96 -12.30 12.88
CA GLY A 289 -4.07 -12.86 11.87
C GLY A 289 -3.88 -11.90 10.71
N THR A 290 -2.67 -11.83 10.23
CA THR A 290 -2.33 -11.07 9.02
C THR A 290 -1.38 -11.91 8.19
N SER A 291 -1.61 -11.95 6.89
CA SER A 291 -0.70 -12.61 5.96
C SER A 291 -0.51 -11.71 4.74
N ASP A 292 0.72 -11.62 4.30
CA ASP A 292 1.05 -10.93 3.05
C ASP A 292 1.30 -11.96 1.97
N ILE A 293 0.72 -11.74 0.80
CA ILE A 293 1.17 -12.43 -0.40
C ILE A 293 2.33 -11.60 -0.93
N GLU A 294 3.52 -12.21 -0.96
CA GLU A 294 4.71 -11.57 -1.47
C GLU A 294 5.05 -12.12 -2.85
N TYR A 295 5.65 -11.27 -3.67
CA TYR A 295 6.16 -11.63 -4.99
C TYR A 295 7.67 -11.42 -5.02
N HIS A 296 8.36 -12.33 -5.71
CA HIS A 296 9.81 -12.23 -5.88
C HIS A 296 10.12 -11.33 -7.08
N PHE A 297 10.30 -10.05 -6.79
CA PHE A 297 10.68 -9.05 -7.79
C PHE A 297 12.16 -9.17 -8.14
N SER A 298 12.54 -8.64 -9.30
CA SER A 298 13.96 -8.49 -9.66
C SER A 298 14.71 -7.61 -8.65
N GLU A 299 15.98 -7.91 -8.46
CA GLU A 299 16.83 -7.07 -7.61
C GLU A 299 16.80 -5.62 -8.11
N PRO A 300 16.83 -4.62 -7.23
CA PRO A 300 17.13 -4.71 -5.79
C PRO A 300 15.92 -4.91 -4.88
N ILE A 301 14.72 -5.12 -5.39
CA ILE A 301 13.51 -5.22 -4.56
C ILE A 301 13.46 -6.57 -3.81
N GLY A 302 13.72 -7.69 -4.53
CA GLY A 302 13.61 -9.02 -3.95
C GLY A 302 12.15 -9.33 -3.56
N TRP A 303 11.96 -10.04 -2.45
CA TRP A 303 10.61 -10.36 -1.98
C TRP A 303 9.92 -9.10 -1.47
N GLY A 304 8.77 -8.78 -2.03
CA GLY A 304 8.00 -7.59 -1.68
C GLY A 304 6.51 -7.89 -1.60
N GLU A 305 5.84 -7.20 -0.69
CA GLU A 305 4.40 -7.34 -0.49
C GLU A 305 3.64 -6.95 -1.76
N LEU A 306 2.78 -7.86 -2.21
CA LEU A 306 1.88 -7.64 -3.32
C LEU A 306 0.43 -7.43 -2.83
N TRP A 307 0.03 -8.14 -1.77
CA TRP A 307 -1.36 -8.15 -1.30
C TRP A 307 -1.40 -8.54 0.17
N GLY A 308 -2.05 -7.74 1.01
CA GLY A 308 -2.25 -8.07 2.41
C GLY A 308 -3.65 -8.58 2.68
N ILE A 309 -3.76 -9.61 3.50
CA ILE A 309 -5.03 -10.15 4.00
C ILE A 309 -4.96 -10.12 5.53
N ALA A 310 -5.95 -9.52 6.19
CA ALA A 310 -5.92 -9.38 7.65
C ALA A 310 -7.28 -9.65 8.26
N ASP A 311 -7.28 -10.40 9.34
CA ASP A 311 -8.42 -10.53 10.24
C ASP A 311 -8.29 -9.43 11.30
N ARG A 312 -9.12 -8.41 11.22
CA ARG A 312 -9.06 -7.22 12.08
C ARG A 312 -10.10 -7.22 13.19
N THR A 313 -10.69 -8.37 13.45
CA THR A 313 -11.75 -8.55 14.44
C THR A 313 -12.88 -7.52 14.22
N ASP A 314 -13.47 -6.93 15.28
CA ASP A 314 -14.54 -5.93 15.16
C ASP A 314 -14.03 -4.49 15.26
N PHE A 315 -12.74 -4.32 15.26
CA PHE A 315 -12.08 -3.02 15.47
C PHE A 315 -12.62 -1.91 14.55
N UNK A 316 -12.63 -2.14 13.57
CA UNK A 316 -13.04 -1.20 12.57
C UNK A 316 -14.52 -0.92 12.64
N UNK A 317 -15.31 -1.85 13.03
CA UNK A 317 -16.71 -1.68 13.15
C UNK A 317 -17.10 -0.95 14.41
N UNK A 318 -16.26 -0.97 15.30
CA UNK A 318 -16.49 -0.31 16.55
C UNK A 318 -16.13 1.14 16.52
N UNK A 319 -15.19 1.41 15.68
CA UNK A 319 -14.85 2.78 15.57
C UNK A 319 -15.66 3.48 14.66
#